data_934a2268ed571a7959d11c57b52363aa
#
_entry.id   934a2268ed571a7959d11c57b52363aa
#
_cell.length_a   1.000
_cell.length_b   1.000
_cell.length_c   1.000
_cell.angle_alpha   90.00
_cell.angle_beta   90.00
_cell.angle_gamma   90.00
#
_symmetry.space_group_name_H-M   'P 1'
#
loop_
_entity.id
_entity.type
_entity.pdbx_description
1 polymer ?
#
loop_
_entity_poly.entity_id
_entity_poly.type
_entity_poly.pdbx_seq_one_letter_code
_entity_poly.pdbx_strand_id
1 'polypeptide(L)' 'MIKCDKLTIEGNIIIDAGVVFEGTVKVVNPTAEVKTLYAGTYTGDVKYAALRG' A
#
# COMPACT_ATOMS: atom_id res chain seq x y z
N MET A 1 -6.91 -9.33 -3.08
CA MET A 1 -8.29 -8.97 -2.74
C MET A 1 -8.31 -7.85 -1.71
N ILE A 2 -9.21 -6.91 -1.84
CA ILE A 2 -9.27 -5.75 -0.95
C ILE A 2 -10.49 -5.87 -0.05
N LYS A 3 -10.25 -5.90 1.25
CA LYS A 3 -11.33 -5.94 2.26
C LYS A 3 -11.18 -4.78 3.23
N CYS A 4 -11.07 -3.58 2.70
CA CYS A 4 -10.89 -2.40 3.55
C CYS A 4 -12.12 -1.51 3.49
N ASP A 5 -12.37 -0.83 4.61
CA ASP A 5 -13.45 0.17 4.68
C ASP A 5 -13.04 1.42 3.94
N LYS A 6 -11.76 1.76 4.01
CA LYS A 6 -11.22 2.93 3.33
C LYS A 6 -9.76 2.67 2.97
N LEU A 7 -9.42 2.96 1.74
CA LEU A 7 -8.04 2.84 1.25
C LEU A 7 -7.61 4.19 0.68
N THR A 8 -6.48 4.68 1.17
CA THR A 8 -5.88 5.91 0.67
C THR A 8 -4.48 5.59 0.18
N ILE A 9 -4.18 5.97 -1.06
CA ILE A 9 -2.85 5.77 -1.63
C ILE A 9 -2.36 7.12 -2.15
N GLU A 10 -1.20 7.54 -1.68
CA GLU A 10 -0.58 8.78 -2.11
C GLU A 10 0.76 8.48 -2.76
N GLY A 11 1.03 9.12 -3.87
CA GLY A 11 2.23 8.88 -4.66
C GLY A 11 2.05 7.78 -5.68
N ASN A 12 3.13 7.43 -6.34
CA ASN A 12 3.12 6.41 -7.39
C ASN A 12 3.41 5.04 -6.78
N ILE A 13 2.38 4.21 -6.68
CA ILE A 13 2.51 2.89 -6.05
C ILE A 13 1.90 1.84 -6.95
N ILE A 14 2.65 0.77 -7.16
CA ILE A 14 2.17 -0.42 -7.87
C ILE A 14 1.77 -1.44 -6.80
N ILE A 15 0.56 -1.94 -6.89
CA ILE A 15 0.05 -2.93 -5.94
C ILE A 15 0.10 -4.30 -6.59
N ASP A 16 0.82 -5.22 -5.96
CA ASP A 16 0.93 -6.59 -6.43
C ASP A 16 -0.41 -7.32 -6.27
N ALA A 17 -0.60 -8.35 -7.07
CA ALA A 17 -1.87 -9.09 -7.08
C ALA A 17 -2.16 -9.81 -5.76
N GLY A 18 -1.13 -10.13 -5.00
CA GLY A 18 -1.29 -10.83 -3.72
C GLY A 18 -1.49 -9.93 -2.51
N VAL A 19 -1.69 -8.62 -2.73
CA VAL A 19 -1.85 -7.67 -1.62
C VAL A 19 -3.27 -7.71 -1.10
N VAL A 20 -3.41 -7.74 0.22
CA VAL A 20 -4.71 -7.70 0.89
C VAL A 20 -4.73 -6.52 1.86
N PHE A 21 -5.77 -5.70 1.77
CA PHE A 21 -5.97 -4.59 2.68
C PHE A 21 -7.17 -4.90 3.58
N GLU A 22 -7.03 -4.62 4.87
CA GLU A 22 -8.11 -4.83 5.82
C GLU A 22 -8.33 -3.58 6.67
N GLY A 23 -9.59 -3.22 6.87
CA GLY A 23 -9.97 -2.06 7.65
C GLY A 23 -9.64 -0.76 6.93
N THR A 24 -9.18 0.24 7.67
CA THR A 24 -8.76 1.52 7.09
C THR A 24 -7.25 1.46 6.84
N VAL A 25 -6.87 1.61 5.58
CA VAL A 25 -5.46 1.50 5.18
C VAL A 25 -5.03 2.78 4.48
N LYS A 26 -3.85 3.27 4.83
CA LYS A 26 -3.26 4.42 4.18
C LYS A 26 -1.83 4.09 3.76
N VAL A 27 -1.56 4.22 2.47
CA VAL A 27 -0.23 4.00 1.90
C VAL A 27 0.29 5.31 1.37
N VAL A 28 1.46 5.73 1.86
CA VAL A 28 2.07 6.99 1.47
C VAL A 28 3.45 6.74 0.90
N ASN A 29 3.67 7.23 -0.31
CA ASN A 29 4.98 7.23 -0.95
C ASN A 29 5.46 8.68 -1.04
N PRO A 30 6.37 9.10 -0.17
CA PRO A 30 6.84 10.49 -0.16
C PRO A 30 7.82 10.81 -1.28
N THR A 31 8.21 9.82 -2.08
CA THR A 31 9.16 10.05 -3.17
C THR A 31 8.42 10.22 -4.49
N ALA A 32 9.12 10.78 -5.48
CA ALA A 32 8.59 10.90 -6.83
C ALA A 32 8.74 9.60 -7.64
N GLU A 33 9.43 8.63 -7.08
CA GLU A 33 9.68 7.36 -7.77
C GLU A 33 8.54 6.39 -7.57
N VAL A 34 8.34 5.52 -8.56
CA VAL A 34 7.35 4.45 -8.45
C VAL A 34 7.86 3.39 -7.48
N LYS A 35 7.02 3.02 -6.52
CA LYS A 35 7.33 1.98 -5.55
C LYS A 35 6.34 0.83 -5.71
N THR A 36 6.76 -0.35 -5.31
CA THR A 36 5.93 -1.56 -5.41
C THR A 36 5.58 -2.04 -4.01
N LEU A 37 4.30 -2.31 -3.80
CA LEU A 37 3.82 -2.90 -2.56
C LEU A 37 3.70 -4.41 -2.78
N TYR A 38 4.51 -5.16 -2.06
CA TYR A 38 4.56 -6.61 -2.23
C TYR A 38 3.35 -7.30 -1.63
N ALA A 39 3.13 -8.53 -2.08
CA ALA A 39 2.05 -9.35 -1.59
C ALA A 39 2.11 -9.53 -0.07
N GLY A 40 0.96 -9.47 0.57
CA GLY A 40 0.84 -9.60 2.01
C GLY A 40 -0.42 -8.93 2.51
N THR A 41 -0.65 -9.03 3.82
CA THR A 41 -1.79 -8.39 4.46
C THR A 41 -1.36 -7.10 5.13
N TYR A 42 -2.08 -6.03 4.85
CA TYR A 42 -1.76 -4.70 5.37
C TYR A 42 -2.97 -4.13 6.10
N THR A 43 -2.72 -3.54 7.26
CA THR A 43 -3.74 -2.85 8.04
C THR A 43 -3.17 -1.54 8.57
N GLY A 44 -4.00 -0.51 8.68
CA GLY A 44 -3.59 0.79 9.19
C GLY A 44 -2.64 1.51 8.24
N ASP A 45 -1.70 2.26 8.79
CA ASP A 45 -0.74 3.02 7.99
C ASP A 45 0.37 2.11 7.48
N VAL A 46 0.54 2.09 6.16
CA VAL A 46 1.65 1.37 5.53
C VAL A 46 2.81 2.34 5.37
N LYS A 47 3.94 1.99 5.97
CA LYS A 47 5.10 2.86 5.96
C LYS A 47 5.88 2.72 4.65
N TYR A 48 6.58 3.78 4.29
CA TYR A 48 7.45 3.80 3.13
C TYR A 48 8.45 2.64 3.13
N ALA A 49 8.93 2.23 4.30
CA ALA A 49 9.88 1.12 4.41
C ALA A 49 9.33 -0.21 3.91
N ALA A 50 8.01 -0.36 3.83
CA ALA A 50 7.38 -1.56 3.30
C ALA A 50 7.34 -1.59 1.77
N LEU A 51 7.70 -0.49 1.13
CA LEU A 51 7.65 -0.36 -0.32
C LEU A 51 9.01 -0.67 -0.93
N ARG A 52 8.99 -1.13 -2.16
CA ARG A 52 10.20 -1.40 -2.94
C ARG A 52 10.15 -0.65 -4.25
N GLY A 53 11.28 -0.11 -4.63
CA GLY A 53 11.37 0.65 -5.86
C GLY A 53 12.21 0.03 -6.92
#